data_0c512b5f4941646d59676aada210a6a2
#
_entry.id   0c512b5f4941646d59676aada210a6a2
#
_cell.length_a   1.000
_cell.length_b   1.000
_cell.length_c   1.000
_cell.angle_alpha   90.00
_cell.angle_beta   90.00
_cell.angle_gamma   90.00
#
_symmetry.space_group_name_H-M   'P 1'
#
loop_
_entity.id
_entity.type
_entity.pdbx_description
1 polymer ?
#
loop_
_entity_poly.entity_id
_entity_poly.type
_entity_poly.pdbx_seq_one_letter_code
_entity_poly.pdbx_strand_id
1 'polypeptide(L)'
;WNCYEGSFVSNTTANDLRFALLLPHKGKVYIDFVSMFPENTFRGHKNGLREDVAGMLEALQPDFVRWPGGCIVEGLTMDNRIKWKETIGDITKRPGEYNLWGYRSTYGFGYHEFLQFCEDISAEGMFVCNAGMSCLFRNGDYWKGEAQIDGLIQEALDAIEYALGDTTTIYGKKRAANGHVQPFPLKYVEVGNENIGLRYTKNYNRFYKAIKEKYPQIEVICALMFSPHIQDT
;
A
#
# COMPACT_ATOMS: atom_id res chain seq x y z
N TRP A 1 20.52 16.93 9.63
CA TRP A 1 20.22 15.56 10.02
C TRP A 1 21.39 14.65 9.66
N ASN A 2 21.77 13.74 10.56
CA ASN A 2 22.75 12.70 10.32
C ASN A 2 22.05 11.34 10.44
N CYS A 3 22.35 10.41 9.52
CA CYS A 3 21.89 9.03 9.62
C CYS A 3 22.93 8.22 10.39
N TYR A 4 22.46 7.42 11.34
CA TYR A 4 23.30 6.49 12.09
C TYR A 4 22.73 5.08 11.87
N GLU A 5 23.58 4.17 11.46
CA GLU A 5 23.25 2.77 11.26
C GLU A 5 24.16 1.92 12.17
N GLY A 6 23.61 0.84 12.69
CA GLY A 6 24.34 -0.12 13.51
C GLY A 6 23.62 -1.46 13.55
N SER A 7 24.37 -2.51 13.86
CA SER A 7 23.82 -3.84 14.08
C SER A 7 24.18 -4.34 15.47
N PHE A 8 23.35 -5.20 16.01
CA PHE A 8 23.62 -5.90 17.26
C PHE A 8 23.03 -7.31 17.19
N VAL A 9 23.63 -8.20 17.97
CA VAL A 9 23.11 -9.57 18.15
C VAL A 9 22.57 -9.66 19.56
N SER A 10 21.32 -10.08 19.71
CA SER A 10 20.75 -10.38 21.03
C SER A 10 21.41 -11.64 21.58
N ASN A 11 21.86 -11.59 22.84
CA ASN A 11 22.40 -12.75 23.56
C ASN A 11 21.33 -13.49 24.36
N THR A 12 20.09 -13.07 24.27
CA THR A 12 18.97 -13.66 25.01
C THR A 12 17.69 -13.63 24.18
N THR A 13 16.78 -14.53 24.47
CA THR A 13 15.41 -14.54 23.97
C THR A 13 14.49 -14.11 25.10
N ALA A 14 13.76 -13.02 24.91
CA ALA A 14 12.81 -12.51 25.89
C ALA A 14 11.63 -11.84 25.19
N ASN A 15 10.48 -11.77 25.86
CA ASN A 15 9.22 -11.22 25.32
C ASN A 15 8.99 -9.76 25.72
N ASP A 16 9.85 -9.18 26.58
CA ASP A 16 9.69 -7.85 27.17
C ASP A 16 10.91 -6.94 26.95
N LEU A 17 11.60 -7.14 25.84
CA LEU A 17 12.75 -6.32 25.47
C LEU A 17 12.32 -4.89 25.14
N ARG A 18 13.18 -3.94 25.54
CA ARG A 18 13.00 -2.53 25.21
C ARG A 18 14.22 -2.02 24.46
N PHE A 19 13.97 -1.32 23.37
CA PHE A 19 14.99 -0.51 22.72
C PHE A 19 15.05 0.87 23.40
N ALA A 20 16.23 1.33 23.80
CA ALA A 20 16.41 2.61 24.45
C ALA A 20 17.59 3.37 23.84
N LEU A 21 17.37 4.65 23.55
CA LEU A 21 18.43 5.58 23.20
C LEU A 21 18.85 6.35 24.45
N LEU A 22 20.10 6.18 24.86
CA LEU A 22 20.65 6.82 26.05
C LEU A 22 21.44 8.09 25.66
N LEU A 23 21.16 9.18 26.33
CA LEU A 23 21.87 10.44 26.19
C LEU A 23 22.77 10.63 27.44
N PRO A 24 24.07 10.31 27.36
CA PRO A 24 24.95 10.31 28.54
C PRO A 24 25.28 11.71 29.07
N HIS A 25 25.02 12.75 28.28
CA HIS A 25 25.34 14.15 28.64
C HIS A 25 24.13 15.06 28.53
N LYS A 26 24.14 16.20 29.24
CA LYS A 26 23.13 17.24 29.11
C LYS A 26 23.16 17.82 27.70
N GLY A 27 21.99 17.92 27.04
CA GLY A 27 21.88 18.44 25.68
C GLY A 27 20.47 18.35 25.15
N LYS A 28 20.28 18.86 23.94
CA LYS A 28 19.05 18.66 23.15
C LYS A 28 19.40 17.82 21.94
N VAL A 29 18.65 16.75 21.74
CA VAL A 29 18.77 15.87 20.59
C VAL A 29 17.40 15.80 19.94
N TYR A 30 17.37 15.96 18.63
CA TYR A 30 16.18 15.72 17.81
C TYR A 30 16.37 14.37 17.13
N ILE A 31 15.41 13.47 17.32
CA ILE A 31 15.45 12.11 16.78
C ILE A 31 14.23 11.97 15.87
N ASP A 32 14.47 11.48 14.67
CA ASP A 32 13.46 11.18 13.69
C ASP A 32 13.76 9.82 13.06
N PHE A 33 12.73 9.14 12.59
CA PHE A 33 12.80 7.87 11.90
C PHE A 33 13.70 6.82 12.58
N VAL A 34 13.23 6.26 13.69
CA VAL A 34 13.89 5.11 14.33
C VAL A 34 13.27 3.83 13.77
N SER A 35 14.11 2.97 13.19
CA SER A 35 13.68 1.67 12.64
C SER A 35 14.64 0.57 13.07
N MET A 36 14.12 -0.65 13.15
CA MET A 36 14.88 -1.85 13.45
C MET A 36 14.34 -3.00 12.59
N PHE A 37 15.21 -3.59 11.80
CA PHE A 37 14.89 -4.71 10.92
C PHE A 37 15.80 -5.90 11.25
N PRO A 38 15.33 -7.15 11.05
CA PRO A 38 16.22 -8.30 11.09
C PRO A 38 17.28 -8.18 9.99
N GLU A 39 18.50 -8.67 10.25
CA GLU A 39 19.56 -8.74 9.26
C GLU A 39 19.21 -9.76 8.17
N ASN A 40 18.72 -10.93 8.60
CA ASN A 40 18.19 -11.94 7.69
C ASN A 40 16.70 -11.66 7.44
N THR A 41 16.40 -11.33 6.21
CA THR A 41 15.04 -11.04 5.76
C THR A 41 14.60 -12.03 4.69
N PHE A 42 13.30 -12.17 4.52
CA PHE A 42 12.74 -13.01 3.47
C PHE A 42 13.29 -12.57 2.10
N ARG A 43 13.86 -13.55 1.37
CA ARG A 43 14.56 -13.35 0.08
C ARG A 43 15.75 -12.37 0.12
N GLY A 44 16.22 -11.97 1.31
CA GLY A 44 17.39 -11.09 1.48
C GLY A 44 17.13 -9.62 1.11
N HIS A 45 15.89 -9.18 1.02
CA HIS A 45 15.57 -7.79 0.71
C HIS A 45 15.98 -6.85 1.84
N LYS A 46 16.61 -5.72 1.49
CA LYS A 46 16.95 -4.69 2.49
C LYS A 46 15.68 -4.16 3.16
N ASN A 47 15.69 -4.13 4.50
CA ASN A 47 14.52 -3.76 5.31
C ASN A 47 13.28 -4.62 5.00
N GLY A 48 13.50 -5.86 4.59
CA GLY A 48 12.48 -6.78 4.14
C GLY A 48 11.65 -7.39 5.27
N LEU A 49 10.78 -8.30 4.87
CA LEU A 49 9.90 -9.02 5.79
C LEU A 49 10.69 -10.02 6.65
N ARG A 50 10.14 -10.35 7.80
CA ARG A 50 10.63 -11.45 8.64
C ARG A 50 10.51 -12.76 7.87
N GLU A 51 11.62 -13.51 7.82
CA GLU A 51 11.72 -14.77 7.06
C GLU A 51 10.71 -15.81 7.54
N ASP A 52 10.55 -15.97 8.86
CA ASP A 52 9.64 -16.95 9.47
C ASP A 52 8.17 -16.68 9.13
N VAL A 53 7.72 -15.41 9.21
CA VAL A 53 6.32 -15.04 8.93
C VAL A 53 6.03 -15.06 7.42
N ALA A 54 6.93 -14.50 6.61
CA ALA A 54 6.76 -14.49 5.16
C ALA A 54 6.81 -15.90 4.57
N GLY A 55 7.69 -16.78 5.09
CA GLY A 55 7.73 -18.19 4.71
C GLY A 55 6.45 -18.96 5.05
N MET A 56 5.79 -18.63 6.17
CA MET A 56 4.46 -19.21 6.48
C MET A 56 3.40 -18.78 5.48
N LEU A 57 3.41 -17.50 5.05
CA LEU A 57 2.50 -17.00 4.02
C LEU A 57 2.78 -17.63 2.65
N GLU A 58 4.05 -17.78 2.28
CA GLU A 58 4.45 -18.50 1.06
C GLU A 58 3.97 -19.95 1.07
N ALA A 59 4.07 -20.64 2.22
CA ALA A 59 3.61 -22.03 2.36
C ALA A 59 2.10 -22.21 2.15
N LEU A 60 1.30 -21.14 2.29
CA LEU A 60 -0.12 -21.16 1.95
C LEU A 60 -0.38 -21.19 0.45
N GLN A 61 0.62 -20.84 -0.36
CA GLN A 61 0.54 -20.76 -1.83
C GLN A 61 -0.68 -19.96 -2.30
N PRO A 62 -0.84 -18.69 -1.84
CA PRO A 62 -1.99 -17.89 -2.22
C PRO A 62 -1.96 -17.55 -3.72
N ASP A 63 -3.11 -17.60 -4.39
CA ASP A 63 -3.23 -17.18 -5.79
C ASP A 63 -3.02 -15.66 -5.94
N PHE A 64 -3.40 -14.88 -4.93
CA PHE A 64 -3.20 -13.43 -4.92
C PHE A 64 -3.01 -12.87 -3.51
N VAL A 65 -2.42 -11.68 -3.44
CA VAL A 65 -2.32 -10.86 -2.21
C VAL A 65 -3.00 -9.52 -2.44
N ARG A 66 -3.85 -9.10 -1.50
CA ARG A 66 -4.63 -7.86 -1.55
C ARG A 66 -4.00 -6.76 -0.69
N TRP A 67 -3.70 -5.59 -1.30
CA TRP A 67 -3.10 -4.45 -0.62
C TRP A 67 -3.68 -3.10 -1.12
N PRO A 68 -3.77 -2.05 -0.28
CA PRO A 68 -3.61 -2.02 1.19
C PRO A 68 -4.79 -2.67 1.90
N GLY A 69 -5.87 -2.87 1.18
CA GLY A 69 -7.08 -3.55 1.60
C GLY A 69 -7.96 -2.76 2.56
N GLY A 70 -9.18 -3.22 2.71
CA GLY A 70 -10.13 -2.83 3.73
C GLY A 70 -10.38 -1.34 3.90
N CYS A 71 -10.85 -0.98 5.07
CA CYS A 71 -11.10 0.40 5.44
C CYS A 71 -9.85 1.29 5.43
N ILE A 72 -8.64 0.71 5.37
CA ILE A 72 -7.40 1.50 5.33
C ILE A 72 -7.26 2.30 4.03
N VAL A 73 -7.75 1.77 2.89
CA VAL A 73 -7.75 2.50 1.62
C VAL A 73 -8.76 3.65 1.64
N GLU A 74 -9.80 3.52 2.44
CA GLU A 74 -10.85 4.51 2.55
C GLU A 74 -10.49 5.63 3.55
N GLY A 75 -9.84 5.27 4.67
CA GLY A 75 -9.52 6.16 5.76
C GLY A 75 -10.72 6.51 6.65
N LEU A 76 -10.48 7.22 7.74
CA LEU A 76 -11.51 7.82 8.58
C LEU A 76 -12.18 9.00 7.87
N THR A 77 -11.40 9.79 7.14
CA THR A 77 -11.82 10.86 6.25
C THR A 77 -11.13 10.70 4.91
N MET A 78 -11.58 11.42 3.88
CA MET A 78 -10.91 11.42 2.58
C MET A 78 -9.45 11.89 2.64
N ASP A 79 -9.09 12.73 3.60
CA ASP A 79 -7.71 13.19 3.77
C ASP A 79 -6.82 12.13 4.45
N ASN A 80 -7.43 11.29 5.29
CA ASN A 80 -6.77 10.23 6.06
C ASN A 80 -6.71 8.87 5.31
N ARG A 81 -7.07 8.83 4.02
CA ARG A 81 -6.92 7.63 3.19
C ARG A 81 -5.45 7.34 2.92
N ILE A 82 -5.11 6.09 2.71
CA ILE A 82 -3.74 5.76 2.27
C ILE A 82 -3.49 6.34 0.87
N LYS A 83 -2.33 6.96 0.70
CA LYS A 83 -1.86 7.51 -0.57
C LYS A 83 -0.65 6.69 -1.02
N TRP A 84 -0.86 5.74 -1.92
CA TRP A 84 0.16 4.78 -2.32
C TRP A 84 1.48 5.43 -2.78
N LYS A 85 1.42 6.62 -3.38
CA LYS A 85 2.61 7.38 -3.83
C LYS A 85 3.51 7.79 -2.68
N GLU A 86 2.96 7.93 -1.47
CA GLU A 86 3.71 8.24 -0.24
C GLU A 86 4.31 6.99 0.40
N THR A 87 3.98 5.80 -0.11
CA THR A 87 4.44 4.51 0.42
C THR A 87 5.59 3.89 -0.38
N ILE A 88 6.11 4.58 -1.40
CA ILE A 88 7.21 4.12 -2.25
C ILE A 88 8.46 4.98 -2.09
N GLY A 89 9.60 4.49 -2.55
CA GLY A 89 10.89 5.19 -2.47
C GLY A 89 11.56 5.07 -1.10
N ASP A 90 12.43 6.02 -0.78
CA ASP A 90 13.21 6.04 0.45
C ASP A 90 12.31 5.99 1.69
N ILE A 91 12.44 4.93 2.49
CA ILE A 91 11.62 4.68 3.67
C ILE A 91 11.71 5.82 4.70
N THR A 92 12.85 6.53 4.77
CA THR A 92 13.05 7.65 5.70
C THR A 92 12.26 8.90 5.32
N LYS A 93 11.73 8.94 4.10
CA LYS A 93 10.95 10.06 3.56
C LYS A 93 9.45 9.77 3.52
N ARG A 94 9.04 8.57 3.88
CA ARG A 94 7.62 8.20 3.91
C ARG A 94 6.96 8.83 5.14
N PRO A 95 5.89 9.64 4.99
CA PRO A 95 5.31 10.37 6.11
C PRO A 95 4.61 9.47 7.12
N GLY A 96 4.13 8.32 6.67
CA GLY A 96 3.21 7.50 7.44
C GLY A 96 1.87 8.20 7.69
N GLU A 97 0.91 7.50 8.27
CA GLU A 97 -0.41 8.03 8.56
C GLU A 97 -0.97 7.44 9.85
N TYR A 98 -1.70 8.25 10.64
CA TYR A 98 -2.47 7.75 11.76
C TYR A 98 -3.78 7.18 11.22
N ASN A 99 -3.91 5.87 11.25
CA ASN A 99 -5.01 5.19 10.58
C ASN A 99 -6.27 5.08 11.47
N LEU A 100 -7.38 4.71 10.85
CA LEU A 100 -8.68 4.58 11.48
C LEU A 100 -8.77 3.48 12.56
N TRP A 101 -7.75 2.62 12.66
CA TRP A 101 -7.64 1.56 13.67
C TRP A 101 -6.95 2.02 14.96
N GLY A 102 -6.55 3.30 15.06
CA GLY A 102 -5.99 3.89 16.26
C GLY A 102 -4.49 3.69 16.44
N TYR A 103 -3.75 3.40 15.37
CA TYR A 103 -2.30 3.33 15.40
C TYR A 103 -1.69 4.05 14.18
N ARG A 104 -0.40 4.35 14.26
CA ARG A 104 0.34 4.97 13.16
C ARG A 104 0.87 3.90 12.21
N SER A 105 0.45 3.95 10.96
CA SER A 105 1.08 3.24 9.86
C SER A 105 2.34 3.98 9.44
N THR A 106 3.50 3.32 9.48
CA THR A 106 4.79 3.94 9.12
C THR A 106 5.04 3.96 7.61
N TYR A 107 4.22 3.26 6.84
CA TYR A 107 4.43 2.98 5.42
C TYR A 107 5.71 2.18 5.12
N GLY A 108 6.25 1.48 6.13
CA GLY A 108 7.43 0.61 5.95
C GLY A 108 7.19 -0.54 4.98
N PHE A 109 5.98 -1.10 4.97
CA PHE A 109 5.49 -2.03 3.95
C PHE A 109 4.52 -1.27 3.04
N GLY A 110 5.05 -0.75 1.94
CA GLY A 110 4.31 0.05 0.98
C GLY A 110 3.97 -0.70 -0.30
N TYR A 111 3.59 0.06 -1.32
CA TYR A 111 3.15 -0.51 -2.59
C TYR A 111 4.27 -1.27 -3.33
N HIS A 112 5.51 -0.80 -3.25
CA HIS A 112 6.66 -1.49 -3.82
C HIS A 112 6.91 -2.83 -3.14
N GLU A 113 6.99 -2.84 -1.81
CA GLU A 113 7.24 -4.02 -1.01
C GLU A 113 6.11 -5.05 -1.14
N PHE A 114 4.87 -4.60 -1.29
CA PHE A 114 3.72 -5.46 -1.58
C PHE A 114 3.87 -6.19 -2.92
N LEU A 115 4.18 -5.45 -3.99
CA LEU A 115 4.36 -6.03 -5.32
C LEU A 115 5.56 -6.99 -5.37
N GLN A 116 6.66 -6.64 -4.70
CA GLN A 116 7.83 -7.49 -4.56
C GLN A 116 7.50 -8.78 -3.80
N PHE A 117 6.74 -8.68 -2.72
CA PHE A 117 6.29 -9.86 -1.98
C PHE A 117 5.40 -10.76 -2.83
N CYS A 118 4.50 -10.21 -3.65
CA CYS A 118 3.72 -11.01 -4.60
C CYS A 118 4.61 -11.80 -5.56
N GLU A 119 5.62 -11.15 -6.13
CA GLU A 119 6.59 -11.81 -7.02
C GLU A 119 7.38 -12.89 -6.29
N ASP A 120 7.88 -12.61 -5.09
CA ASP A 120 8.68 -13.53 -4.28
C ASP A 120 7.97 -14.83 -3.96
N ILE A 121 6.64 -14.79 -3.75
CA ILE A 121 5.82 -15.96 -3.43
C ILE A 121 5.02 -16.50 -4.62
N SER A 122 5.27 -15.98 -5.81
CA SER A 122 4.57 -16.35 -7.06
C SER A 122 3.04 -16.16 -7.00
N ALA A 123 2.58 -15.12 -6.30
CA ALA A 123 1.20 -14.70 -6.22
C ALA A 123 0.90 -13.49 -7.11
N GLU A 124 -0.34 -13.33 -7.54
CA GLU A 124 -0.80 -12.14 -8.25
C GLU A 124 -1.06 -10.97 -7.29
N GLY A 125 -0.72 -9.76 -7.71
CA GLY A 125 -1.06 -8.57 -6.94
C GLY A 125 -2.52 -8.14 -7.15
N MET A 126 -3.22 -7.82 -6.06
CA MET A 126 -4.52 -7.13 -6.06
C MET A 126 -4.36 -5.77 -5.38
N PHE A 127 -4.31 -4.71 -6.16
CA PHE A 127 -4.24 -3.36 -5.64
C PHE A 127 -5.64 -2.80 -5.39
N VAL A 128 -5.87 -2.26 -4.20
CA VAL A 128 -7.14 -1.60 -3.85
C VAL A 128 -6.97 -0.09 -3.93
N CYS A 129 -7.82 0.59 -4.70
CA CYS A 129 -7.82 2.04 -4.80
C CYS A 129 -9.09 2.67 -4.19
N ASN A 130 -8.99 3.91 -3.70
CA ASN A 130 -10.12 4.61 -3.11
C ASN A 130 -11.11 5.05 -4.20
N ALA A 131 -12.40 4.79 -3.99
CA ALA A 131 -13.49 5.13 -4.92
C ALA A 131 -14.11 6.53 -4.70
N GLY A 132 -13.46 7.40 -3.92
CA GLY A 132 -13.95 8.75 -3.59
C GLY A 132 -14.80 8.80 -2.32
N MET A 133 -14.67 7.78 -1.46
CA MET A 133 -15.41 7.69 -0.19
C MET A 133 -14.50 7.21 0.93
N SER A 134 -14.69 7.76 2.13
CA SER A 134 -14.10 7.24 3.35
C SER A 134 -14.92 6.07 3.90
N CYS A 135 -14.38 5.36 4.90
CA CYS A 135 -15.04 4.20 5.47
C CYS A 135 -16.46 4.53 5.95
N LEU A 136 -17.45 3.91 5.31
CA LEU A 136 -18.87 4.15 5.54
C LEU A 136 -19.28 3.87 7.00
N PHE A 137 -18.70 2.83 7.60
CA PHE A 137 -19.01 2.43 8.99
C PHE A 137 -18.36 3.30 10.06
N ARG A 138 -17.51 4.27 9.66
CA ARG A 138 -16.78 5.15 10.58
C ARG A 138 -17.26 6.59 10.47
N ASN A 139 -17.15 7.21 9.31
CA ASN A 139 -17.47 8.61 9.11
C ASN A 139 -18.36 8.86 7.88
N GLY A 140 -18.17 8.08 6.81
CA GLY A 140 -18.96 8.18 5.58
C GLY A 140 -18.73 9.49 4.80
N ASP A 141 -17.56 10.12 4.93
CA ASP A 141 -17.14 11.27 4.15
C ASP A 141 -16.93 10.90 2.67
N TYR A 142 -17.09 11.84 1.76
CA TYR A 142 -16.92 11.58 0.33
C TYR A 142 -16.61 12.85 -0.46
N TRP A 143 -15.91 12.69 -1.56
CA TRP A 143 -15.68 13.76 -2.50
C TRP A 143 -16.83 13.90 -3.51
N LYS A 144 -17.23 15.17 -3.77
CA LYS A 144 -18.36 15.50 -4.66
C LYS A 144 -17.91 15.98 -6.03
N GLY A 145 -16.69 16.52 -6.11
CA GLY A 145 -16.17 17.15 -7.32
C GLY A 145 -15.72 16.11 -8.36
N GLU A 146 -16.14 16.28 -9.60
CA GLU A 146 -15.72 15.42 -10.71
C GLU A 146 -14.19 15.39 -10.84
N ALA A 147 -13.52 16.56 -10.76
CA ALA A 147 -12.05 16.65 -10.81
C ALA A 147 -11.34 15.88 -9.68
N GLN A 148 -11.94 15.77 -8.49
CA GLN A 148 -11.40 14.99 -7.39
C GLN A 148 -11.44 13.49 -7.73
N ILE A 149 -12.54 13.03 -8.33
CA ILE A 149 -12.67 11.63 -8.77
C ILE A 149 -11.72 11.35 -9.93
N ASP A 150 -11.57 12.28 -10.90
CA ASP A 150 -10.56 12.15 -11.97
C ASP A 150 -9.14 12.04 -11.42
N GLY A 151 -8.83 12.77 -10.36
CA GLY A 151 -7.55 12.66 -9.66
C GLY A 151 -7.32 11.26 -9.06
N LEU A 152 -8.35 10.64 -8.46
CA LEU A 152 -8.26 9.27 -7.93
C LEU A 152 -8.15 8.23 -9.05
N ILE A 153 -8.87 8.41 -10.16
CA ILE A 153 -8.73 7.56 -11.35
C ILE A 153 -7.28 7.63 -11.88
N GLN A 154 -6.72 8.84 -11.95
CA GLN A 154 -5.32 9.01 -12.37
C GLN A 154 -4.36 8.35 -11.37
N GLU A 155 -4.60 8.44 -10.06
CA GLU A 155 -3.81 7.72 -9.04
C GLU A 155 -3.84 6.19 -9.26
N ALA A 156 -4.99 5.62 -9.64
CA ALA A 156 -5.11 4.21 -9.96
C ALA A 156 -4.34 3.84 -11.24
N LEU A 157 -4.46 4.65 -12.30
CA LEU A 157 -3.71 4.44 -13.54
C LEU A 157 -2.19 4.55 -13.33
N ASP A 158 -1.75 5.49 -12.49
CA ASP A 158 -0.35 5.66 -12.11
C ASP A 158 0.19 4.45 -11.31
N ALA A 159 -0.65 3.84 -10.45
CA ALA A 159 -0.29 2.64 -9.72
C ALA A 159 -0.11 1.43 -10.66
N ILE A 160 -1.00 1.28 -11.63
CA ILE A 160 -0.86 0.24 -12.67
C ILE A 160 0.40 0.50 -13.50
N GLU A 161 0.68 1.75 -13.89
CA GLU A 161 1.89 2.11 -14.61
C GLU A 161 3.16 1.84 -13.78
N TYR A 162 3.11 2.07 -12.45
CA TYR A 162 4.22 1.71 -11.57
C TYR A 162 4.49 0.21 -11.60
N ALA A 163 3.45 -0.61 -11.54
CA ALA A 163 3.59 -2.06 -11.56
C ALA A 163 4.01 -2.61 -12.93
N LEU A 164 3.37 -2.18 -14.01
CA LEU A 164 3.45 -2.81 -15.34
C LEU A 164 4.20 -1.99 -16.38
N GLY A 165 4.33 -0.67 -16.16
CA GLY A 165 4.86 0.27 -17.16
C GLY A 165 6.33 0.00 -17.48
N ASP A 166 6.70 0.29 -18.72
CA ASP A 166 8.08 0.31 -19.18
C ASP A 166 8.91 1.36 -18.44
N THR A 167 10.22 1.17 -18.35
CA THR A 167 11.14 2.11 -17.67
C THR A 167 11.26 3.48 -18.33
N THR A 168 10.68 3.67 -19.52
CA THR A 168 10.56 4.97 -20.19
C THR A 168 9.36 5.78 -19.69
N THR A 169 8.36 5.11 -19.07
CA THR A 169 7.21 5.78 -18.48
C THR A 169 7.56 6.45 -17.15
N ILE A 170 6.73 7.39 -16.68
CA ILE A 170 6.99 8.14 -15.44
C ILE A 170 7.11 7.19 -14.24
N TYR A 171 6.14 6.30 -14.08
CA TYR A 171 6.10 5.42 -12.89
C TYR A 171 6.89 4.13 -13.07
N GLY A 172 7.04 3.60 -14.28
CA GLY A 172 7.98 2.53 -14.55
C GLY A 172 9.44 2.92 -14.27
N LYS A 173 9.81 4.17 -14.60
CA LYS A 173 11.12 4.74 -14.21
C LYS A 173 11.29 4.84 -12.69
N LYS A 174 10.22 5.22 -11.95
CA LYS A 174 10.27 5.27 -10.49
C LYS A 174 10.43 3.87 -9.88
N ARG A 175 9.73 2.85 -10.44
CA ARG A 175 9.93 1.45 -10.03
C ARG A 175 11.39 1.03 -10.22
N ALA A 176 11.95 1.29 -11.39
CA ALA A 176 13.36 0.97 -11.68
C ALA A 176 14.32 1.68 -10.72
N ALA A 177 14.08 2.95 -10.40
CA ALA A 177 14.87 3.71 -9.42
C ALA A 177 14.74 3.15 -7.98
N ASN A 178 13.63 2.48 -7.67
CA ASN A 178 13.42 1.77 -6.40
C ASN A 178 14.01 0.35 -6.41
N GLY A 179 14.78 -0.02 -7.44
CA GLY A 179 15.53 -1.27 -7.51
C GLY A 179 14.89 -2.40 -8.32
N HIS A 180 13.73 -2.19 -8.92
CA HIS A 180 13.03 -3.22 -9.69
C HIS A 180 12.75 -2.78 -11.14
N VAL A 181 13.49 -3.32 -12.09
CA VAL A 181 13.42 -2.94 -13.52
C VAL A 181 12.24 -3.59 -14.23
N GLN A 182 11.99 -4.88 -13.95
CA GLN A 182 10.96 -5.66 -14.62
C GLN A 182 9.55 -5.29 -14.12
N PRO A 183 8.50 -5.52 -14.93
CA PRO A 183 7.12 -5.44 -14.44
C PRO A 183 6.86 -6.39 -13.28
N PHE A 184 6.01 -5.97 -12.34
CA PHE A 184 5.52 -6.79 -11.24
C PHE A 184 4.24 -7.58 -11.61
N PRO A 185 3.89 -8.66 -10.87
CA PRO A 185 2.70 -9.47 -11.14
C PRO A 185 1.40 -8.80 -10.64
N LEU A 186 1.06 -7.63 -11.17
CA LEU A 186 -0.22 -6.97 -10.87
C LEU A 186 -1.28 -7.44 -11.88
N LYS A 187 -2.32 -8.08 -11.38
CA LYS A 187 -3.43 -8.59 -12.19
C LYS A 187 -4.76 -7.93 -11.86
N TYR A 188 -5.00 -7.65 -10.59
CA TYR A 188 -6.29 -7.18 -10.10
C TYR A 188 -6.20 -5.74 -9.60
N VAL A 189 -7.22 -4.94 -9.90
CA VAL A 189 -7.46 -3.63 -9.28
C VAL A 189 -8.86 -3.61 -8.71
N GLU A 190 -8.96 -3.55 -7.39
CA GLU A 190 -10.22 -3.40 -6.69
C GLU A 190 -10.52 -1.93 -6.47
N VAL A 191 -11.72 -1.50 -6.84
CA VAL A 191 -12.16 -0.10 -6.70
C VAL A 191 -13.03 0.03 -5.47
N GLY A 192 -12.51 0.71 -4.44
CA GLY A 192 -13.20 0.90 -3.17
C GLY A 192 -13.08 -0.27 -2.21
N ASN A 193 -13.85 -0.23 -1.13
CA ASN A 193 -14.00 -1.29 -0.14
C ASN A 193 -15.35 -1.16 0.56
N GLU A 194 -16.12 -2.23 0.69
CA GLU A 194 -17.39 -2.26 1.41
C GLU A 194 -18.34 -1.11 1.04
N ASN A 195 -18.31 -0.67 -0.20
CA ASN A 195 -19.07 0.48 -0.65
C ASN A 195 -20.50 0.11 -1.02
N ILE A 196 -21.41 1.08 -1.00
CA ILE A 196 -22.81 0.92 -1.34
C ILE A 196 -23.37 2.11 -2.13
N GLY A 197 -24.43 1.85 -2.86
CA GLY A 197 -25.31 2.87 -3.45
C GLY A 197 -24.83 3.48 -4.77
N LEU A 198 -25.70 4.31 -5.35
CA LEU A 198 -25.53 4.88 -6.70
C LEU A 198 -24.27 5.72 -6.89
N ARG A 199 -23.81 6.39 -5.84
CA ARG A 199 -22.57 7.17 -5.90
C ARG A 199 -21.37 6.28 -6.18
N TYR A 200 -21.25 5.17 -5.44
CA TYR A 200 -20.21 4.20 -5.68
C TYR A 200 -20.28 3.64 -7.10
N THR A 201 -21.46 3.20 -7.53
CA THR A 201 -21.66 2.64 -8.87
C THR A 201 -21.26 3.63 -9.97
N LYS A 202 -21.63 4.92 -9.83
CA LYS A 202 -21.21 5.97 -10.76
C LYS A 202 -19.69 6.10 -10.83
N ASN A 203 -19.03 6.16 -9.67
CA ASN A 203 -17.56 6.28 -9.61
C ASN A 203 -16.89 5.02 -10.14
N TYR A 204 -17.33 3.81 -9.71
CA TYR A 204 -16.81 2.55 -10.20
C TYR A 204 -16.83 2.45 -11.73
N ASN A 205 -17.93 2.81 -12.37
CA ASN A 205 -18.05 2.77 -13.83
C ASN A 205 -17.02 3.68 -14.52
N ARG A 206 -16.68 4.82 -13.91
CA ARG A 206 -15.64 5.72 -14.42
C ARG A 206 -14.25 5.10 -14.29
N PHE A 207 -13.93 4.51 -13.13
CA PHE A 207 -12.67 3.77 -12.93
C PHE A 207 -12.56 2.59 -13.89
N TYR A 208 -13.61 1.77 -13.98
CA TYR A 208 -13.66 0.63 -14.87
C TYR A 208 -13.36 1.03 -16.33
N LYS A 209 -14.07 2.03 -16.83
CA LYS A 209 -13.86 2.52 -18.19
C LYS A 209 -12.41 3.00 -18.41
N ALA A 210 -11.88 3.84 -17.54
CA ALA A 210 -10.54 4.40 -17.67
C ALA A 210 -9.45 3.30 -17.56
N ILE A 211 -9.60 2.34 -16.65
CA ILE A 211 -8.65 1.24 -16.50
C ILE A 211 -8.70 0.32 -17.72
N LYS A 212 -9.89 -0.10 -18.15
CA LYS A 212 -10.03 -1.03 -19.29
C LYS A 212 -9.61 -0.41 -20.62
N GLU A 213 -9.76 0.90 -20.78
CA GLU A 213 -9.32 1.64 -21.96
C GLU A 213 -7.78 1.64 -22.08
N LYS A 214 -7.06 1.84 -20.97
CA LYS A 214 -5.59 1.94 -20.96
C LYS A 214 -4.90 0.59 -20.70
N TYR A 215 -5.50 -0.26 -19.87
CA TYR A 215 -4.95 -1.55 -19.41
C TYR A 215 -6.02 -2.66 -19.51
N PRO A 216 -6.38 -3.12 -20.72
CA PRO A 216 -7.45 -4.10 -20.93
C PRO A 216 -7.19 -5.45 -20.23
N GLN A 217 -5.92 -5.78 -19.96
CA GLN A 217 -5.50 -7.01 -19.27
C GLN A 217 -5.79 -6.99 -17.75
N ILE A 218 -5.97 -5.81 -17.14
CA ILE A 218 -6.26 -5.72 -15.70
C ILE A 218 -7.70 -6.16 -15.43
N GLU A 219 -7.86 -7.05 -14.46
CA GLU A 219 -9.16 -7.43 -13.92
C GLU A 219 -9.62 -6.40 -12.88
N VAL A 220 -10.74 -5.73 -13.16
CA VAL A 220 -11.28 -4.69 -12.26
C VAL A 220 -12.34 -5.30 -11.34
N ILE A 221 -12.08 -5.25 -10.04
CA ILE A 221 -12.93 -5.82 -9.01
C ILE A 221 -13.87 -4.76 -8.45
N CYS A 222 -15.15 -5.08 -8.37
CA CYS A 222 -16.18 -4.25 -7.76
C CYS A 222 -16.30 -4.59 -6.27
N ALA A 223 -16.07 -3.60 -5.39
CA ALA A 223 -16.16 -3.73 -3.93
C ALA A 223 -17.57 -3.40 -3.39
N LEU A 224 -18.62 -3.64 -4.16
CA LEU A 224 -19.98 -3.36 -3.76
C LEU A 224 -20.47 -4.39 -2.73
N MET A 225 -20.82 -3.93 -1.52
CA MET A 225 -21.25 -4.82 -0.45
C MET A 225 -22.72 -5.22 -0.56
N PHE A 226 -23.58 -4.26 -0.90
CA PHE A 226 -25.01 -4.51 -1.18
C PHE A 226 -25.48 -3.59 -2.30
N SER A 227 -26.15 -4.14 -3.29
CA SER A 227 -26.96 -3.37 -4.24
C SER A 227 -28.31 -4.03 -4.42
N PRO A 228 -29.41 -3.37 -4.04
CA PRO A 228 -30.73 -3.81 -4.46
C PRO A 228 -30.99 -3.60 -5.96
N HIS A 229 -30.05 -2.98 -6.70
CA HIS A 229 -30.21 -2.56 -8.09
C HIS A 229 -29.17 -3.13 -9.07
N ILE A 230 -28.40 -4.15 -8.69
CA ILE A 230 -27.68 -4.98 -9.66
C ILE A 230 -28.61 -6.15 -10.00
N GLN A 231 -29.73 -5.85 -10.59
CA GLN A 231 -30.44 -6.72 -11.51
C GLN A 231 -30.26 -6.07 -12.86
N ASP A 232 -29.69 -6.83 -13.77
CA ASP A 232 -29.56 -6.56 -15.19
C ASP A 232 -28.53 -5.49 -15.63
N THR A 233 -27.28 -5.91 -15.80
CA THR A 233 -26.43 -5.57 -16.96
C THR A 233 -25.67 -6.78 -17.42
#